data_efe462594f115351da92e915f02ae3cf
#
_entry.id   efe462594f115351da92e915f02ae3cf
#
_cell.length_a   1.000
_cell.length_b   1.000
_cell.length_c   1.000
_cell.angle_alpha   90.00
_cell.angle_beta   90.00
_cell.angle_gamma   90.00
#
_symmetry.space_group_name_H-M   'P 1'
#
loop_
_entity.id
_entity.type
_entity.pdbx_description
1 polymer ?
#
loop_
_entity_poly.entity_id
_entity_poly.type
_entity_poly.pdbx_seq_one_letter_code
_entity_poly.pdbx_strand_id
1 'polypeptide(L)'
;SQIAHIKDWLNRGGTIISLRMASQWLQSQEIVKEEYLQMESEKEPDFVPFGSRRDFEGAKAIGGSIYKAKLDISHPLGFGYRNGEIPVYRNSTIFFKPSKDKYQTPVRYAENPLMGGYISPANLEKIKQSASVMVSPVGSGRVIHFIDNPNFRGTWFGTNKLFLNAIFFGDKI
;
A
#
# COMPACT_ATOMS: atom_id res chain seq x y z
N SER A 1 6.04 -26.15 9.59
CA SER A 1 6.01 -25.58 8.21
C SER A 1 6.88 -24.32 8.15
N GLN A 2 7.30 -23.91 6.97
CA GLN A 2 8.11 -22.68 6.79
C GLN A 2 7.34 -21.43 7.32
N ILE A 3 6.02 -21.40 7.14
CA ILE A 3 5.18 -20.31 7.66
C ILE A 3 5.25 -20.23 9.19
N ALA A 4 5.28 -21.39 9.88
CA ALA A 4 5.41 -21.43 11.33
C ALA A 4 6.77 -20.83 11.79
N HIS A 5 7.85 -21.09 11.06
CA HIS A 5 9.16 -20.49 11.35
C HIS A 5 9.17 -18.96 11.14
N ILE A 6 8.50 -18.47 10.10
CA ILE A 6 8.35 -17.03 9.86
C ILE A 6 7.55 -16.37 11.01
N LYS A 7 6.42 -16.98 11.40
CA LYS A 7 5.61 -16.48 12.53
C LYS A 7 6.41 -16.46 13.84
N ASP A 8 7.15 -17.54 14.12
CA ASP A 8 7.99 -17.62 15.32
C ASP A 8 9.12 -16.58 15.30
N TRP A 9 9.78 -16.38 14.16
CA TRP A 9 10.81 -15.36 14.00
C TRP A 9 10.24 -13.93 14.19
N LEU A 10 9.08 -13.63 13.62
CA LEU A 10 8.37 -12.36 13.85
C LEU A 10 8.01 -12.18 15.32
N ASN A 11 7.45 -13.21 15.98
CA ASN A 11 7.08 -13.14 17.39
C ASN A 11 8.27 -12.83 18.30
N ARG A 12 9.49 -13.18 17.88
CA ARG A 12 10.75 -12.88 18.60
C ARG A 12 11.38 -11.55 18.25
N GLY A 13 10.69 -10.67 17.49
CA GLY A 13 11.18 -9.34 17.17
C GLY A 13 11.64 -9.15 15.73
N GLY A 14 11.43 -10.12 14.84
CA GLY A 14 11.78 -10.00 13.42
C GLY A 14 11.01 -8.88 12.72
N THR A 15 11.59 -8.30 11.68
CA THR A 15 10.97 -7.28 10.84
C THR A 15 10.89 -7.76 9.40
N ILE A 16 9.68 -7.81 8.84
CA ILE A 16 9.46 -8.07 7.41
C ILE A 16 9.13 -6.76 6.73
N ILE A 17 9.75 -6.51 5.59
CA ILE A 17 9.36 -5.44 4.66
C ILE A 17 8.69 -6.10 3.46
N SER A 18 7.39 -5.89 3.30
CA SER A 18 6.61 -6.46 2.21
C SER A 18 6.28 -5.41 1.14
N LEU A 19 6.33 -5.83 -0.11
CA LEU A 19 6.05 -4.97 -1.26
C LEU A 19 4.87 -5.53 -2.05
N ARG A 20 3.86 -4.68 -2.28
CA ARG A 20 2.73 -4.99 -3.18
C ARG A 20 2.04 -6.31 -2.84
N MET A 21 2.05 -7.29 -3.76
CA MET A 21 1.39 -8.60 -3.59
C MET A 21 1.95 -9.43 -2.44
N ALA A 22 3.19 -9.18 -2.00
CA ALA A 22 3.73 -9.84 -0.82
C ALA A 22 2.92 -9.49 0.44
N SER A 23 2.40 -8.26 0.54
CA SER A 23 1.49 -7.86 1.62
C SER A 23 0.19 -8.69 1.61
N GLN A 24 -0.33 -8.97 0.41
CA GLN A 24 -1.52 -9.81 0.23
C GLN A 24 -1.26 -11.26 0.63
N TRP A 25 -0.10 -11.79 0.26
CA TRP A 25 0.30 -13.14 0.64
C TRP A 25 0.44 -13.26 2.16
N LEU A 26 1.07 -12.31 2.84
CA LEU A 26 1.20 -12.32 4.31
C LEU A 26 -0.17 -12.34 5.01
N GLN A 27 -1.14 -11.62 4.47
CA GLN A 27 -2.51 -11.63 4.99
C GLN A 27 -3.19 -12.98 4.71
N SER A 28 -3.06 -13.54 3.51
CA SER A 28 -3.64 -14.85 3.16
C SER A 28 -3.08 -16.01 3.99
N GLN A 29 -1.86 -15.88 4.52
CA GLN A 29 -1.24 -16.82 5.45
C GLN A 29 -1.54 -16.52 6.92
N GLU A 30 -2.44 -15.58 7.18
CA GLU A 30 -2.81 -15.16 8.54
C GLU A 30 -1.59 -14.76 9.40
N ILE A 31 -0.57 -14.19 8.76
CA ILE A 31 0.59 -13.61 9.46
C ILE A 31 0.23 -12.22 9.98
N VAL A 32 -0.56 -11.47 9.22
CA VAL A 32 -1.11 -10.17 9.58
C VAL A 32 -2.63 -10.17 9.46
N LYS A 33 -3.30 -9.28 10.20
CA LYS A 33 -4.79 -9.21 10.25
C LYS A 33 -5.35 -7.99 9.52
N GLU A 34 -4.59 -7.41 8.62
CA GLU A 34 -4.98 -6.19 7.93
C GLU A 34 -6.17 -6.44 6.99
N GLU A 35 -7.08 -5.48 6.95
CA GLU A 35 -8.29 -5.57 6.13
C GLU A 35 -8.05 -4.96 4.74
N TYR A 36 -8.46 -5.70 3.71
CA TYR A 36 -8.62 -5.12 2.38
C TYR A 36 -9.87 -4.24 2.33
N LEU A 37 -9.81 -3.20 1.50
CA LEU A 37 -11.01 -2.63 0.95
C LEU A 37 -11.56 -3.68 -0.02
N GLN A 38 -12.55 -4.44 0.44
CA GLN A 38 -13.26 -5.35 -0.44
C GLN A 38 -13.83 -4.54 -1.60
N MET A 39 -13.59 -5.03 -2.81
CA MET A 39 -14.36 -4.58 -3.94
C MET A 39 -15.79 -5.03 -3.64
N GLU A 40 -16.69 -4.11 -3.21
CA GLU A 40 -18.08 -4.34 -3.56
C GLU A 40 -18.05 -4.57 -5.05
N SER A 41 -18.43 -5.75 -5.47
CA SER A 41 -18.61 -6.03 -6.88
C SER A 41 -19.69 -5.04 -7.33
N GLU A 42 -19.28 -3.91 -7.94
CA GLU A 42 -20.23 -3.17 -8.76
C GLU A 42 -20.88 -4.25 -9.59
N LYS A 43 -22.22 -4.37 -9.50
CA LYS A 43 -22.93 -5.33 -10.33
C LYS A 43 -22.46 -5.08 -11.74
N GLU A 44 -21.71 -6.05 -12.28
CA GLU A 44 -21.31 -5.94 -13.67
C GLU A 44 -22.58 -5.77 -14.48
N PRO A 45 -22.62 -4.82 -15.41
CA PRO A 45 -23.77 -4.67 -16.28
C PRO A 45 -24.02 -5.98 -17.01
N ASP A 46 -25.25 -6.43 -17.08
CA ASP A 46 -25.63 -7.69 -17.75
C ASP A 46 -25.21 -7.72 -19.22
N PHE A 47 -24.95 -6.56 -19.80
CA PHE A 47 -24.52 -6.40 -21.17
C PHE A 47 -23.51 -5.26 -21.33
N VAL A 48 -22.37 -5.56 -21.95
CA VAL A 48 -21.38 -4.57 -22.43
C VAL A 48 -21.19 -4.78 -23.92
N PRO A 49 -21.43 -3.73 -24.76
CA PRO A 49 -21.16 -3.84 -26.19
C PRO A 49 -19.72 -4.27 -26.46
N PHE A 50 -19.51 -5.15 -27.43
CA PHE A 50 -18.16 -5.66 -27.74
C PHE A 50 -17.17 -4.51 -28.05
N GLY A 51 -17.61 -3.45 -28.75
CA GLY A 51 -16.79 -2.26 -29.02
C GLY A 51 -16.33 -1.49 -27.77
N SER A 52 -17.06 -1.60 -26.66
CA SER A 52 -16.75 -0.94 -25.38
C SER A 52 -15.96 -1.83 -24.42
N ARG A 53 -15.69 -3.09 -24.80
CA ARG A 53 -15.02 -4.07 -23.93
C ARG A 53 -13.67 -3.57 -23.42
N ARG A 54 -12.86 -2.99 -24.30
CA ARG A 54 -11.51 -2.50 -23.94
C ARG A 54 -11.57 -1.41 -22.88
N ASP A 55 -12.48 -0.47 -23.03
CA ASP A 55 -12.64 0.65 -22.10
C ASP A 55 -13.21 0.17 -20.78
N PHE A 56 -14.17 -0.76 -20.83
CA PHE A 56 -14.78 -1.37 -19.65
C PHE A 56 -13.74 -2.15 -18.83
N GLU A 57 -12.96 -3.04 -19.46
CA GLU A 57 -11.91 -3.78 -18.78
C GLU A 57 -10.75 -2.85 -18.35
N GLY A 58 -10.39 -1.86 -19.16
CA GLY A 58 -9.37 -0.86 -18.85
C GLY A 58 -9.72 -0.03 -17.62
N ALA A 59 -10.99 0.27 -17.41
CA ALA A 59 -11.44 1.02 -16.24
C ALA A 59 -11.25 0.26 -14.90
N LYS A 60 -11.20 -1.08 -14.94
CA LYS A 60 -10.94 -1.93 -13.77
C LYS A 60 -9.47 -1.89 -13.33
N ALA A 61 -8.55 -1.55 -14.22
CA ALA A 61 -7.12 -1.57 -13.98
C ALA A 61 -6.58 -0.20 -13.55
N ILE A 62 -5.46 -0.20 -12.82
CA ILE A 62 -4.61 0.97 -12.61
C ILE A 62 -3.32 0.72 -13.39
N GLY A 63 -3.19 1.32 -14.58
CA GLY A 63 -2.09 1.08 -15.52
C GLY A 63 -0.77 1.74 -15.12
N GLY A 64 -0.83 2.69 -14.18
CA GLY A 64 0.29 3.47 -13.68
C GLY A 64 -0.06 4.96 -13.60
N SER A 65 -0.14 5.46 -12.37
CA SER A 65 -0.50 6.85 -12.10
C SER A 65 0.22 7.34 -10.87
N ILE A 66 0.30 8.65 -10.72
CA ILE A 66 0.99 9.32 -9.62
C ILE A 66 -0.05 9.94 -8.70
N TYR A 67 0.12 9.69 -7.41
CA TYR A 67 -0.82 10.13 -6.38
C TYR A 67 -0.09 10.89 -5.28
N LYS A 68 -0.74 11.93 -4.79
CA LYS A 68 -0.35 12.63 -3.59
C LYS A 68 -0.70 11.77 -2.37
N ALA A 69 0.27 11.58 -1.48
CA ALA A 69 0.06 10.94 -0.20
C ALA A 69 0.57 11.84 0.94
N LYS A 70 -0.07 11.72 2.10
CA LYS A 70 0.33 12.37 3.35
C LYS A 70 1.26 11.44 4.11
N LEU A 71 2.42 11.94 4.46
CA LEU A 71 3.44 11.25 5.24
C LEU A 71 3.51 11.84 6.64
N ASP A 72 3.46 11.00 7.65
CA ASP A 72 3.84 11.39 9.01
C ASP A 72 5.37 11.50 9.09
N ILE A 73 5.87 12.74 9.08
CA ILE A 73 7.32 13.00 9.15
C ILE A 73 7.91 12.78 10.56
N SER A 74 7.08 12.60 11.58
CA SER A 74 7.52 12.24 12.93
C SER A 74 7.72 10.73 13.11
N HIS A 75 7.15 9.92 12.21
CA HIS A 75 7.34 8.48 12.19
C HIS A 75 8.75 8.12 11.68
N PRO A 76 9.44 7.06 12.20
CA PRO A 76 10.77 6.69 11.74
C PRO A 76 10.91 6.52 10.22
N LEU A 77 9.87 6.02 9.54
CA LEU A 77 9.85 5.95 8.06
C LEU A 77 9.91 7.33 7.39
N GLY A 78 9.47 8.38 8.07
CA GLY A 78 9.51 9.77 7.59
C GLY A 78 10.86 10.46 7.77
N PHE A 79 11.85 9.79 8.35
CA PHE A 79 13.14 10.41 8.62
C PHE A 79 13.79 11.01 7.37
N GLY A 80 14.22 12.27 7.49
CA GLY A 80 14.87 13.02 6.42
C GLY A 80 13.93 13.57 5.34
N TYR A 81 12.60 13.39 5.46
CA TYR A 81 11.64 14.15 4.68
C TYR A 81 11.39 15.52 5.32
N ARG A 82 11.30 16.54 4.49
CA ARG A 82 11.01 17.91 4.94
C ARG A 82 9.54 18.27 4.86
N ASN A 83 8.81 17.61 3.97
CA ASN A 83 7.40 17.85 3.71
C ASN A 83 6.59 16.60 4.02
N GLY A 84 5.41 16.79 4.60
CA GLY A 84 4.45 15.73 4.86
C GLY A 84 3.61 15.33 3.65
N GLU A 85 3.90 15.82 2.46
CA GLU A 85 3.27 15.41 1.20
C GLU A 85 4.31 14.82 0.26
N ILE A 86 4.04 13.64 -0.27
CA ILE A 86 4.94 12.91 -1.17
C ILE A 86 4.18 12.37 -2.39
N PRO A 87 4.85 12.31 -3.56
CA PRO A 87 4.28 11.64 -4.73
C PRO A 87 4.53 10.14 -4.67
N VAL A 88 3.47 9.37 -4.81
CA VAL A 88 3.50 7.89 -4.83
C VAL A 88 3.14 7.40 -6.22
N TYR A 89 3.96 6.50 -6.78
CA TYR A 89 3.62 5.79 -8.01
C TYR A 89 2.88 4.51 -7.71
N ARG A 90 1.75 4.29 -8.37
CA ARG A 90 0.92 3.10 -8.20
C ARG A 90 0.47 2.50 -9.53
N ASN A 91 0.57 1.18 -9.63
CA ASN A 91 0.07 0.40 -10.76
C ASN A 91 -0.57 -0.93 -10.28
N SER A 92 -1.30 -0.88 -9.18
CA SER A 92 -1.99 -2.04 -8.63
C SER A 92 -3.37 -1.68 -8.11
N THR A 93 -4.25 -2.66 -8.09
CA THR A 93 -5.62 -2.58 -7.55
C THR A 93 -5.74 -3.20 -6.16
N ILE A 94 -4.63 -3.36 -5.44
CA ILE A 94 -4.61 -3.85 -4.07
C ILE A 94 -4.84 -2.65 -3.15
N PHE A 95 -5.92 -2.66 -2.39
CA PHE A 95 -6.28 -1.57 -1.48
C PHE A 95 -6.36 -2.12 -0.06
N PHE A 96 -5.54 -1.61 0.84
CA PHE A 96 -5.64 -1.90 2.27
C PHE A 96 -6.30 -0.74 2.99
N LYS A 97 -7.22 -1.05 3.91
CA LYS A 97 -7.74 -0.06 4.83
C LYS A 97 -6.60 0.43 5.74
N PRO A 98 -6.58 1.72 6.08
CA PRO A 98 -5.70 2.19 7.15
C PRO A 98 -5.93 1.39 8.43
N SER A 99 -4.87 1.16 9.20
CA SER A 99 -4.99 0.49 10.49
C SER A 99 -5.96 1.22 11.41
N LYS A 100 -6.65 0.48 12.29
CA LYS A 100 -7.47 1.04 13.37
C LYS A 100 -6.61 1.82 14.36
N ASP A 101 -5.36 1.40 14.56
CA ASP A 101 -4.37 2.18 15.28
C ASP A 101 -3.82 3.29 14.36
N LYS A 102 -4.09 4.53 14.76
CA LYS A 102 -3.73 5.74 14.00
C LYS A 102 -2.23 5.92 13.78
N TYR A 103 -1.39 5.30 14.58
CA TYR A 103 0.07 5.39 14.48
C TYR A 103 0.67 4.37 13.49
N GLN A 104 -0.07 3.35 13.11
CA GLN A 104 0.38 2.26 12.25
C GLN A 104 0.17 2.51 10.75
N THR A 105 -0.26 3.71 10.35
CA THR A 105 -0.42 4.07 8.94
C THR A 105 0.31 5.37 8.64
N PRO A 106 1.66 5.34 8.56
CA PRO A 106 2.47 6.54 8.37
C PRO A 106 2.30 7.19 7.01
N VAL A 107 1.79 6.47 5.99
CA VAL A 107 1.52 7.05 4.66
C VAL A 107 0.10 6.72 4.21
N ARG A 108 -0.71 7.77 4.02
CA ARG A 108 -2.10 7.69 3.54
C ARG A 108 -2.27 8.53 2.30
N TYR A 109 -3.15 8.14 1.40
CA TYR A 109 -3.49 8.99 0.27
C TYR A 109 -4.20 10.27 0.72
N ALA A 110 -3.95 11.35 -0.01
CA ALA A 110 -4.63 12.62 0.22
C ALA A 110 -6.10 12.54 -0.22
N GLU A 111 -6.93 13.50 0.20
CA GLU A 111 -8.33 13.59 -0.19
C GLU A 111 -8.49 13.77 -1.71
N ASN A 112 -7.64 14.60 -2.34
CA ASN A 112 -7.54 14.76 -3.78
C ASN A 112 -6.19 14.20 -4.26
N PRO A 113 -6.08 12.85 -4.43
CA PRO A 113 -4.78 12.22 -4.55
C PRO A 113 -4.20 12.25 -5.97
N LEU A 114 -5.01 12.26 -7.03
CA LEU A 114 -4.50 12.13 -8.40
C LEU A 114 -3.65 13.35 -8.80
N MET A 115 -2.38 13.11 -9.12
CA MET A 115 -1.44 14.11 -9.61
C MET A 115 -1.18 13.98 -11.11
N GLY A 116 -1.23 12.76 -11.65
CA GLY A 116 -1.00 12.50 -13.06
C GLY A 116 -1.32 11.06 -13.44
N GLY A 117 -1.61 10.86 -14.73
CA GLY A 117 -2.06 9.58 -15.26
C GLY A 117 -3.59 9.45 -15.22
N TYR A 118 -4.08 8.23 -15.49
CA TYR A 118 -5.50 7.91 -15.53
C TYR A 118 -5.86 6.90 -14.43
N ILE A 119 -7.03 7.10 -13.84
CA ILE A 119 -7.69 6.16 -12.95
C ILE A 119 -9.21 6.29 -13.13
N SER A 120 -9.94 5.19 -13.05
CA SER A 120 -11.40 5.23 -13.04
C SER A 120 -11.93 5.89 -11.76
N PRO A 121 -13.12 6.55 -11.80
CA PRO A 121 -13.72 7.15 -10.61
C PRO A 121 -13.88 6.16 -9.46
N ALA A 122 -14.32 4.93 -9.73
CA ALA A 122 -14.49 3.87 -8.73
C ALA A 122 -13.17 3.51 -8.03
N ASN A 123 -12.08 3.34 -8.77
CA ASN A 123 -10.77 3.08 -8.18
C ASN A 123 -10.21 4.31 -7.45
N LEU A 124 -10.51 5.52 -7.91
CA LEU A 124 -10.11 6.75 -7.24
C LEU A 124 -10.72 6.86 -5.84
N GLU A 125 -12.00 6.54 -5.68
CA GLU A 125 -12.65 6.53 -4.37
C GLU A 125 -12.02 5.50 -3.42
N LYS A 126 -11.60 4.34 -3.92
CA LYS A 126 -10.88 3.34 -3.13
C LYS A 126 -9.50 3.83 -2.70
N ILE A 127 -8.78 4.53 -3.57
CA ILE A 127 -7.47 5.13 -3.21
C ILE A 127 -7.63 6.11 -2.06
N LYS A 128 -8.60 7.01 -2.09
CA LYS A 128 -8.85 8.00 -1.02
C LYS A 128 -9.05 7.36 0.36
N GLN A 129 -9.55 6.13 0.40
CA GLN A 129 -9.84 5.39 1.62
C GLN A 129 -8.74 4.41 2.02
N SER A 130 -7.62 4.36 1.28
CA SER A 130 -6.59 3.34 1.46
C SER A 130 -5.27 3.89 2.00
N ALA A 131 -4.47 2.96 2.53
CA ALA A 131 -3.10 3.20 2.95
C ALA A 131 -2.14 2.97 1.77
N SER A 132 -1.03 3.73 1.75
CA SER A 132 0.12 3.48 0.87
C SER A 132 1.22 2.72 1.62
N VAL A 133 1.48 3.07 2.89
CA VAL A 133 2.40 2.35 3.76
C VAL A 133 1.75 2.13 5.12
N MET A 134 1.88 0.91 5.63
CA MET A 134 1.37 0.50 6.94
C MET A 134 2.41 -0.29 7.71
N VAL A 135 2.26 -0.33 9.03
CA VAL A 135 3.04 -1.18 9.94
C VAL A 135 2.08 -2.05 10.72
N SER A 136 2.28 -3.35 10.68
CA SER A 136 1.47 -4.33 11.41
C SER A 136 2.32 -5.01 12.48
N PRO A 137 2.03 -4.84 13.77
CA PRO A 137 2.73 -5.56 14.82
C PRO A 137 2.38 -7.05 14.80
N VAL A 138 3.37 -7.89 15.00
CA VAL A 138 3.23 -9.36 15.10
C VAL A 138 4.09 -9.86 16.26
N GLY A 139 3.49 -10.12 17.39
CA GLY A 139 4.23 -10.41 18.64
C GLY A 139 5.14 -9.25 19.02
N SER A 140 6.44 -9.50 19.19
CA SER A 140 7.45 -8.45 19.44
C SER A 140 8.05 -7.87 18.15
N GLY A 141 7.71 -8.43 16.99
CA GLY A 141 8.16 -7.98 15.69
C GLY A 141 7.09 -7.24 14.91
N ARG A 142 7.34 -7.06 13.61
CA ARG A 142 6.44 -6.28 12.76
C ARG A 142 6.56 -6.59 11.28
N VAL A 143 5.53 -6.18 10.54
CA VAL A 143 5.53 -6.17 9.09
C VAL A 143 5.33 -4.74 8.62
N ILE A 144 6.24 -4.24 7.79
CA ILE A 144 6.13 -2.93 7.14
C ILE A 144 5.63 -3.19 5.71
N HIS A 145 4.41 -2.75 5.42
CA HIS A 145 3.75 -2.96 4.15
C HIS A 145 3.91 -1.74 3.24
N PHE A 146 4.58 -1.92 2.12
CA PHE A 146 4.52 -0.99 0.99
C PHE A 146 3.49 -1.53 0.00
N ILE A 147 2.31 -0.92 -0.04
CA ILE A 147 1.23 -1.34 -0.94
C ILE A 147 1.56 -0.97 -2.38
N ASP A 148 2.34 0.07 -2.55
CA ASP A 148 2.86 0.55 -3.81
C ASP A 148 4.31 0.10 -4.05
N ASN A 149 4.88 0.46 -5.20
CA ASN A 149 6.29 0.21 -5.48
C ASN A 149 7.12 1.44 -5.07
N PRO A 150 7.84 1.41 -3.93
CA PRO A 150 8.60 2.57 -3.46
C PRO A 150 9.82 2.87 -4.34
N ASN A 151 10.29 1.89 -5.13
CA ASN A 151 11.49 1.98 -5.96
C ASN A 151 11.17 1.80 -7.45
N PHE A 152 10.05 2.36 -7.93
CA PHE A 152 9.65 2.17 -9.32
C PHE A 152 10.78 2.52 -10.29
N ARG A 153 11.18 1.53 -11.09
CA ARG A 153 12.29 1.59 -12.06
C ARG A 153 13.65 2.03 -11.47
N GLY A 154 13.84 1.97 -10.15
CA GLY A 154 15.07 2.44 -9.51
C GLY A 154 15.29 3.96 -9.56
N THR A 155 14.37 4.72 -10.13
CA THR A 155 14.49 6.17 -10.35
C THR A 155 13.43 7.01 -9.65
N TRP A 156 12.48 6.38 -8.96
CA TRP A 156 11.42 7.09 -8.28
C TRP A 156 11.86 7.60 -6.90
N PHE A 157 12.43 8.80 -6.86
CA PHE A 157 13.01 9.37 -5.64
C PHE A 157 11.96 9.83 -4.61
N GLY A 158 10.68 9.93 -4.99
CA GLY A 158 9.61 10.35 -4.07
C GLY A 158 9.42 9.43 -2.87
N THR A 159 9.63 8.12 -3.04
CA THR A 159 9.35 7.10 -2.02
C THR A 159 10.50 6.15 -1.72
N ASN A 160 11.61 6.19 -2.47
CA ASN A 160 12.73 5.28 -2.22
C ASN A 160 13.33 5.46 -0.82
N LYS A 161 13.35 6.68 -0.30
CA LYS A 161 13.82 6.96 1.07
C LYS A 161 12.96 6.29 2.15
N LEU A 162 11.64 6.14 1.94
CA LEU A 162 10.79 5.38 2.86
C LEU A 162 11.26 3.93 2.96
N PHE A 163 11.62 3.32 1.83
CA PHE A 163 12.11 1.94 1.80
C PHE A 163 13.46 1.82 2.48
N LEU A 164 14.38 2.76 2.26
CA LEU A 164 15.66 2.80 2.97
C LEU A 164 15.45 2.98 4.48
N ASN A 165 14.55 3.88 4.89
CA ASN A 165 14.21 4.08 6.29
C ASN A 165 13.62 2.79 6.92
N ALA A 166 12.82 2.03 6.17
CA ALA A 166 12.33 0.75 6.64
C ALA A 166 13.44 -0.27 6.89
N ILE A 167 14.49 -0.27 6.07
CA ILE A 167 15.66 -1.13 6.26
C ILE A 167 16.47 -0.70 7.47
N PHE A 168 16.75 0.61 7.62
CA PHE A 168 17.64 1.13 8.67
C PHE A 168 16.97 1.32 10.02
N PHE A 169 15.67 1.64 10.03
CA PHE A 169 14.93 2.00 11.25
C PHE A 169 13.74 1.08 11.53
N GLY A 170 13.57 0.01 10.75
CA GLY A 170 12.44 -0.89 10.92
C GLY A 170 12.36 -1.54 12.31
N ASP A 171 13.48 -1.68 12.99
CA ASP A 171 13.54 -2.18 14.37
C ASP A 171 13.18 -1.13 15.44
N LYS A 172 13.05 0.13 15.07
CA LYS A 172 12.72 1.28 15.94
C LYS A 172 11.24 1.70 15.89
N ILE A 173 10.43 0.97 15.12
CA ILE A 173 9.02 1.27 14.91
C ILE A 173 8.15 0.49 15.89
#